data_8a24bd59f287fe2e099ca5fd100037d9
#
_entry.id   8a24bd59f287fe2e099ca5fd100037d9
#
_cell.length_a   1.000
_cell.length_b   1.000
_cell.length_c   1.000
_cell.angle_alpha   90.00
_cell.angle_beta   90.00
_cell.angle_gamma   90.00
#
_symmetry.space_group_name_H-M   'P 1'
#
loop_
_entity.id
_entity.type
_entity.pdbx_description
1 polymer ?
#
loop_
_entity_poly.entity_id
_entity_poly.type
_entity_poly.pdbx_seq_one_letter_code
_entity_poly.pdbx_strand_id
1 'polypeptide(L)'
;VKDQMIISDGYNGTPSGFENKCEDDTNVTYPYVLHAEANAITKLARSSNNSDGSTLYVTASPCIECAKLIIQAGIKRVVYGEKYRLEDGIDLLRRAGVEVEFLDTEKPNNNEAK
;
A
#
# COMPACT_ATOMS: atom_id res chain seq x y z
N VAL A 1 5.92 -8.32 1.00
CA VAL A 1 6.85 -9.26 1.67
C VAL A 1 6.26 -10.66 1.63
N LYS A 2 7.05 -11.59 1.23
CA LYS A 2 6.64 -12.98 1.14
C LYS A 2 7.80 -13.86 1.58
N ASP A 3 7.52 -14.84 2.45
CA ASP A 3 8.54 -15.74 2.99
C ASP A 3 9.72 -14.96 3.59
N GLN A 4 9.41 -13.89 4.30
CA GLN A 4 10.37 -13.01 4.97
C GLN A 4 11.29 -12.25 4.00
N MET A 5 10.94 -12.19 2.72
CA MET A 5 11.71 -11.45 1.73
C MET A 5 10.87 -10.33 1.14
N ILE A 6 11.50 -9.18 0.93
CA ILE A 6 10.85 -8.09 0.20
C ILE A 6 10.86 -8.47 -1.28
N ILE A 7 9.67 -8.63 -1.87
CA ILE A 7 9.55 -9.03 -3.27
C ILE A 7 9.17 -7.86 -4.18
N SER A 8 8.73 -6.75 -3.61
CA SER A 8 8.45 -5.54 -4.36
C SER A 8 8.33 -4.37 -3.42
N ASP A 9 8.49 -3.18 -3.96
CA ASP A 9 8.26 -1.94 -3.22
C ASP A 9 7.63 -0.92 -4.17
N GLY A 10 7.13 0.17 -3.63
CA GLY A 10 6.55 1.22 -4.46
C GLY A 10 6.38 2.51 -3.70
N TYR A 11 6.40 3.58 -4.47
CA TYR A 11 6.11 4.93 -4.00
C TYR A 11 5.00 5.49 -4.88
N ASN A 12 4.34 6.54 -4.41
CA ASN A 12 3.45 7.30 -5.30
C ASN A 12 4.29 7.84 -6.45
N GLY A 13 3.85 7.62 -7.65
CA GLY A 13 4.65 8.04 -8.79
C GLY A 13 3.90 7.92 -10.11
N THR A 14 4.55 8.41 -11.16
CA THR A 14 3.99 8.38 -12.50
C THR A 14 4.27 7.03 -13.15
N PRO A 15 3.48 6.66 -14.19
CA PRO A 15 3.77 5.43 -14.92
C PRO A 15 5.13 5.47 -15.60
N SER A 16 5.68 4.29 -15.91
CA SER A 16 6.98 4.18 -16.56
C SER A 16 7.01 5.00 -17.84
N GLY A 17 8.07 5.78 -18.01
CA GLY A 17 8.26 6.59 -19.19
C GLY A 17 7.69 7.99 -19.12
N PHE A 18 6.94 8.30 -18.06
CA PHE A 18 6.40 9.66 -17.86
C PHE A 18 7.39 10.49 -17.07
N GLU A 19 7.24 11.83 -17.14
CA GLU A 19 8.00 12.71 -16.28
C GLU A 19 7.72 12.35 -14.82
N ASN A 20 8.73 12.42 -13.98
CA ASN A 20 8.55 12.15 -12.56
C ASN A 20 8.00 13.38 -11.86
N LYS A 21 6.77 13.74 -12.21
CA LYS A 21 6.09 14.90 -11.65
C LYS A 21 4.65 14.49 -11.33
N CYS A 22 4.33 14.43 -10.05
CA CYS A 22 3.03 13.93 -9.60
C CYS A 22 1.96 15.00 -9.51
N GLU A 23 2.35 16.27 -9.40
CA GLU A 23 1.40 17.37 -9.20
C GLU A 23 1.64 18.48 -10.20
N ASP A 24 0.56 19.16 -10.56
CA ASP A 24 0.68 20.34 -11.43
C ASP A 24 1.14 21.55 -10.61
N ASP A 25 1.21 22.72 -11.26
CA ASP A 25 1.70 23.94 -10.61
C ASP A 25 0.80 24.44 -9.49
N THR A 26 -0.42 23.93 -9.38
CA THR A 26 -1.35 24.27 -8.31
C THR A 26 -1.43 23.19 -7.24
N ASN A 27 -0.50 22.23 -7.25
CA ASN A 27 -0.40 21.13 -6.30
C ASN A 27 -1.57 20.15 -6.38
N VAL A 28 -2.19 20.05 -7.56
CA VAL A 28 -3.21 19.04 -7.81
C VAL A 28 -2.53 17.82 -8.42
N THR A 29 -2.77 16.66 -7.84
CA THR A 29 -2.21 15.40 -8.32
C THR A 29 -2.74 15.07 -9.71
N TYR A 30 -1.85 14.72 -10.63
CA TYR A 30 -2.27 14.30 -11.96
C TYR A 30 -3.06 12.99 -11.86
N PRO A 31 -4.09 12.83 -12.68
CA PRO A 31 -4.94 11.63 -12.58
C PRO A 31 -4.24 10.32 -12.95
N TYR A 32 -3.10 10.38 -13.62
CA TYR A 32 -2.36 9.17 -14.00
C TYR A 32 -1.32 8.75 -12.97
N VAL A 33 -1.23 9.44 -11.85
CA VAL A 33 -0.29 9.06 -10.78
C VAL A 33 -0.76 7.78 -10.11
N LEU A 34 0.17 6.85 -9.94
CA LEU A 34 -0.10 5.59 -9.25
C LEU A 34 0.13 5.75 -7.75
N HIS A 35 -0.77 5.21 -6.96
CA HIS A 35 -0.52 5.09 -5.53
C HIS A 35 0.59 4.06 -5.29
N ALA A 36 1.28 4.18 -4.17
CA ALA A 36 2.40 3.31 -3.84
C ALA A 36 2.01 1.83 -3.90
N GLU A 37 0.83 1.49 -3.39
CA GLU A 37 0.35 0.11 -3.37
C GLU A 37 0.16 -0.43 -4.79
N ALA A 38 -0.50 0.36 -5.63
CA ALA A 38 -0.72 -0.04 -7.03
C ALA A 38 0.61 -0.19 -7.75
N ASN A 39 1.55 0.70 -7.48
CA ASN A 39 2.87 0.65 -8.10
C ASN A 39 3.62 -0.63 -7.70
N ALA A 40 3.61 -0.95 -6.41
CA ALA A 40 4.28 -2.17 -5.93
C ALA A 40 3.66 -3.43 -6.53
N ILE A 41 2.34 -3.49 -6.60
CA ILE A 41 1.62 -4.66 -7.12
C ILE A 41 1.88 -4.82 -8.63
N THR A 42 1.81 -3.73 -9.37
CA THR A 42 1.99 -3.83 -10.83
C THR A 42 3.43 -4.13 -11.22
N LYS A 43 4.40 -3.74 -10.40
CA LYS A 43 5.79 -4.14 -10.62
C LYS A 43 5.94 -5.66 -10.53
N LEU A 44 5.22 -6.29 -9.63
CA LEU A 44 5.25 -7.75 -9.52
C LEU A 44 4.70 -8.41 -10.77
N ALA A 45 3.76 -7.78 -11.46
CA ALA A 45 3.20 -8.34 -12.69
C ALA A 45 4.24 -8.45 -13.81
N ARG A 46 5.34 -7.71 -13.70
CA ARG A 46 6.43 -7.74 -14.69
C ARG A 46 7.61 -8.56 -14.19
N SER A 47 7.48 -9.22 -13.05
CA SER A 47 8.56 -10.00 -12.46
C SER A 47 8.19 -11.48 -12.45
N SER A 48 9.10 -12.30 -11.97
CA SER A 48 8.83 -13.73 -11.80
C SER A 48 8.19 -14.04 -10.45
N ASN A 49 8.02 -13.05 -9.60
CA ASN A 49 7.36 -13.22 -8.31
C ASN A 49 5.87 -12.91 -8.43
N ASN A 50 5.10 -13.34 -7.46
CA ASN A 50 3.69 -12.95 -7.39
C ASN A 50 3.33 -12.61 -5.95
N SER A 51 2.23 -11.89 -5.79
CA SER A 51 1.83 -11.35 -4.49
C SER A 51 0.94 -12.29 -3.69
N ASP A 52 0.56 -13.43 -4.22
CA ASP A 52 -0.37 -14.32 -3.54
C ASP A 52 0.18 -14.76 -2.19
N GLY A 53 -0.61 -14.56 -1.14
CA GLY A 53 -0.22 -14.94 0.22
C GLY A 53 0.76 -13.99 0.88
N SER A 54 1.09 -12.86 0.24
CA SER A 54 2.09 -11.94 0.78
C SER A 54 1.51 -10.99 1.81
N THR A 55 2.39 -10.22 2.45
CA THR A 55 2.03 -9.14 3.37
C THR A 55 2.44 -7.81 2.75
N LEU A 56 1.57 -6.83 2.81
CA LEU A 56 1.83 -5.48 2.36
C LEU A 56 2.03 -4.58 3.57
N TYR A 57 3.16 -3.89 3.63
CA TYR A 57 3.42 -2.86 4.62
C TYR A 57 3.29 -1.51 3.93
N VAL A 58 2.46 -0.64 4.46
CA VAL A 58 2.17 0.64 3.82
C VAL A 58 2.12 1.75 4.88
N THR A 59 2.52 2.96 4.50
CA THR A 59 2.56 4.06 5.46
C THR A 59 1.17 4.51 5.89
N ALA A 60 0.27 4.70 4.93
CA ALA A 60 -1.10 5.13 5.22
C ALA A 60 -2.09 4.05 4.81
N SER A 61 -3.24 3.99 5.48
CA SER A 61 -4.25 2.97 5.18
C SER A 61 -4.67 3.08 3.71
N PRO A 62 -4.86 1.95 3.02
CA PRO A 62 -5.20 1.96 1.60
C PRO A 62 -6.58 2.57 1.36
N CYS A 63 -6.70 3.32 0.25
CA CYS A 63 -8.00 3.78 -0.19
C CYS A 63 -8.77 2.62 -0.80
N ILE A 64 -10.05 2.85 -1.10
CA ILE A 64 -10.89 1.76 -1.60
C ILE A 64 -10.39 1.21 -2.94
N GLU A 65 -9.84 2.07 -3.80
CA GLU A 65 -9.31 1.61 -5.07
C GLU A 65 -8.11 0.69 -4.89
N CYS A 66 -7.21 1.04 -3.99
CA CYS A 66 -6.06 0.18 -3.71
C CYS A 66 -6.47 -1.08 -2.97
N ALA A 67 -7.49 -1.00 -2.11
CA ALA A 67 -8.00 -2.19 -1.41
C ALA A 67 -8.50 -3.24 -2.39
N LYS A 68 -9.17 -2.81 -3.46
CA LYS A 68 -9.62 -3.75 -4.50
C LYS A 68 -8.44 -4.47 -5.14
N LEU A 69 -7.39 -3.74 -5.44
CA LEU A 69 -6.20 -4.33 -6.05
C LEU A 69 -5.49 -5.30 -5.10
N ILE A 70 -5.42 -4.93 -3.83
CA ILE A 70 -4.80 -5.77 -2.81
C ILE A 70 -5.53 -7.11 -2.69
N ILE A 71 -6.86 -7.06 -2.65
CA ILE A 71 -7.68 -8.26 -2.57
C ILE A 71 -7.44 -9.14 -3.79
N GLN A 72 -7.52 -8.53 -4.97
CA GLN A 72 -7.42 -9.28 -6.22
C GLN A 72 -6.01 -9.83 -6.44
N ALA A 73 -5.01 -9.20 -5.86
CA ALA A 73 -3.62 -9.64 -5.94
C ALA A 73 -3.30 -10.80 -4.99
N GLY A 74 -4.24 -11.19 -4.15
CA GLY A 74 -4.05 -12.32 -3.23
C GLY A 74 -3.24 -11.99 -1.99
N ILE A 75 -3.04 -10.72 -1.69
CA ILE A 75 -2.34 -10.30 -0.48
C ILE A 75 -3.19 -10.68 0.72
N LYS A 76 -2.60 -11.36 1.69
CA LYS A 76 -3.38 -11.88 2.82
C LYS A 76 -3.33 -11.00 4.06
N ARG A 77 -2.37 -10.07 4.13
CA ARG A 77 -2.18 -9.24 5.32
C ARG A 77 -1.70 -7.86 4.92
N VAL A 78 -2.27 -6.82 5.56
CA VAL A 78 -1.88 -5.43 5.35
C VAL A 78 -1.55 -4.82 6.70
N VAL A 79 -0.38 -4.18 6.79
CA VAL A 79 0.04 -3.47 7.99
C VAL A 79 0.22 -2.00 7.61
N TYR A 80 -0.45 -1.10 8.31
CA TYR A 80 -0.37 0.32 7.98
C TYR A 80 -0.03 1.15 9.22
N GLY A 81 0.59 2.31 8.98
CA GLY A 81 1.12 3.15 10.06
C GLY A 81 0.33 4.42 10.34
N GLU A 82 -0.52 4.83 9.43
CA GLU A 82 -1.35 6.03 9.60
C GLU A 82 -2.75 5.78 9.07
N LYS A 83 -3.75 6.32 9.74
CA LYS A 83 -5.12 6.16 9.30
C LYS A 83 -5.54 7.32 8.40
N TYR A 84 -6.13 6.99 7.26
CA TYR A 84 -6.85 7.97 6.47
C TYR A 84 -8.18 8.31 7.13
N ARG A 85 -8.75 9.44 6.74
CA ARG A 85 -10.06 9.84 7.23
C ARG A 85 -11.15 8.85 6.81
N LEU A 86 -11.04 8.30 5.60
CA LEU A 86 -12.00 7.33 5.09
C LEU A 86 -11.49 5.92 5.39
N GLU A 87 -12.36 5.11 5.95
CA GLU A 87 -11.99 3.74 6.28
C GLU A 87 -12.60 2.71 5.35
N ASP A 88 -13.15 3.18 4.21
CA ASP A 88 -13.80 2.29 3.25
C ASP A 88 -12.86 1.20 2.76
N GLY A 89 -11.59 1.53 2.53
CA GLY A 89 -10.62 0.56 2.08
C GLY A 89 -10.35 -0.52 3.12
N ILE A 90 -10.20 -0.11 4.37
CA ILE A 90 -9.96 -1.04 5.49
C ILE A 90 -11.17 -1.97 5.66
N ASP A 91 -12.37 -1.40 5.61
CA ASP A 91 -13.59 -2.19 5.76
C ASP A 91 -13.71 -3.22 4.64
N LEU A 92 -13.38 -2.84 3.42
CA LEU A 92 -13.41 -3.74 2.28
C LEU A 92 -12.40 -4.88 2.44
N LEU A 93 -11.19 -4.56 2.88
CA LEU A 93 -10.16 -5.57 3.11
C LEU A 93 -10.61 -6.60 4.15
N ARG A 94 -11.16 -6.13 5.26
CA ARG A 94 -11.64 -7.03 6.31
C ARG A 94 -12.79 -7.90 5.82
N ARG A 95 -13.66 -7.32 5.03
CA ARG A 95 -14.79 -8.04 4.47
C ARG A 95 -14.34 -9.17 3.55
N ALA A 96 -13.20 -8.97 2.87
CA ALA A 96 -12.62 -9.99 2.00
C ALA A 96 -11.78 -11.02 2.73
N GLY A 97 -11.62 -10.86 4.04
CA GLY A 97 -10.83 -11.81 4.83
C GLY A 97 -9.34 -11.47 4.89
N VAL A 98 -8.95 -10.29 4.43
CA VAL A 98 -7.57 -9.85 4.54
C VAL A 98 -7.32 -9.42 5.97
N GLU A 99 -6.23 -9.89 6.55
CA GLU A 99 -5.84 -9.49 7.90
C GLU A 99 -5.30 -8.06 7.84
N VAL A 100 -5.84 -7.17 8.67
CA VAL A 100 -5.45 -5.76 8.67
C VAL A 100 -4.97 -5.37 10.06
N GLU A 101 -3.80 -4.78 10.10
CA GLU A 101 -3.14 -4.46 11.35
C GLU A 101 -2.64 -3.02 11.33
N PHE A 102 -2.95 -2.26 12.38
CA PHE A 102 -2.44 -0.90 12.53
C PHE A 102 -1.20 -0.94 13.41
N LEU A 103 -0.11 -0.36 12.89
CA LEU A 103 1.13 -0.26 13.63
C LEU A 103 1.38 1.22 13.92
N ASP A 104 1.23 1.63 15.17
CA ASP A 104 1.42 3.02 15.55
C ASP A 104 2.91 3.31 15.69
N THR A 105 3.49 3.83 14.64
CA THR A 105 4.92 4.11 14.61
C THR A 105 5.28 5.44 15.26
N GLU A 106 4.27 6.23 15.63
CA GLU A 106 4.52 7.53 16.26
C GLU A 106 4.57 7.47 17.76
N LYS A 107 4.06 6.40 18.34
CA LYS A 107 4.16 6.24 19.77
C LYS A 107 5.56 5.89 20.17
N PRO A 108 6.05 6.47 21.25
CA PRO A 108 7.33 6.01 21.79
C PRO A 108 7.18 4.55 22.16
N ASN A 109 8.25 3.83 21.99
CA ASN A 109 8.26 2.44 22.37
C ASN A 109 8.06 2.37 23.87
N ASN A 110 7.09 1.63 24.31
CA ASN A 110 6.75 1.58 25.72
C ASN A 110 7.83 1.03 26.60
N ASN A 111 8.74 0.36 26.04
CA ASN A 111 9.83 -0.16 26.84
C ASN A 111 10.71 0.90 27.36
N GLU A 112 10.70 1.99 26.68
CA GLU A 112 11.54 3.01 27.11
C GLU A 112 10.76 4.01 27.83
N ALA A 113 9.61 3.90 27.81
CA ALA A 113 8.89 4.80 28.59
C ALA A 113 8.98 4.35 29.93
N LYS A 114 9.45 4.10 29.73
CA LYS A 114 9.27 3.76 30.50
C LYS A 114 9.70 3.70 31.05
#